data_b7eb86dbd5bfa79fa2c1aadb7c7544b9
#
_entry.id   b7eb86dbd5bfa79fa2c1aadb7c7544b9
#
_cell.length_a   1.000
_cell.length_b   1.000
_cell.length_c   1.000
_cell.angle_alpha   90.00
_cell.angle_beta   90.00
_cell.angle_gamma   90.00
#
_symmetry.space_group_name_H-M   'P 1'
#
loop_
_entity.id
_entity.type
_entity.pdbx_description
1 polymer ?
#
loop_
_entity_poly.entity_id
_entity_poly.type
_entity_poly.pdbx_seq_one_letter_code
_entity_poly.pdbx_strand_id
1 'polypeptide(L)'
;MDLNTIWFILISVLFVGFFFLEGFDYGVGILHPLLSKDDKKRRVTINTIGTFWDGNEVWVITAGGAMFAAFPHWYATLFSGFYIALMILLVGLIVRGVSFEFRSKDKSPRWRNLWDWMLFVGSAIPALLWGVAVANLIRGVPIDENMNYVGGFFNLLNPYALLGDRKSVV
;
A
#
# COMPACT_ATOMS: atom_id res chain seq x y z
N MET A 1 28.70 2.28 14.25
CA MET A 1 27.26 2.48 13.96
C MET A 1 26.53 2.00 15.19
N ASP A 2 25.64 2.81 15.76
CA ASP A 2 24.84 2.40 16.90
C ASP A 2 23.69 1.45 16.46
N LEU A 3 23.11 0.74 17.41
CA LEU A 3 22.07 -0.26 17.13
C LEU A 3 20.81 0.37 16.51
N ASN A 4 20.46 1.60 16.91
CA ASN A 4 19.30 2.31 16.36
C ASN A 4 19.50 2.62 14.88
N THR A 5 20.69 3.09 14.49
CA THR A 5 21.03 3.33 13.09
C THR A 5 20.95 2.05 12.26
N ILE A 6 21.43 0.93 12.77
CA ILE A 6 21.35 -0.37 12.09
C ILE A 6 19.88 -0.75 11.84
N TRP A 7 19.04 -0.71 12.87
CA TRP A 7 17.63 -1.04 12.74
C TRP A 7 16.87 -0.08 11.80
N PHE A 8 17.19 1.21 11.84
CA PHE A 8 16.61 2.17 10.92
C PHE A 8 16.92 1.84 9.46
N ILE A 9 18.20 1.50 9.17
CA ILE A 9 18.61 1.10 7.81
C ILE A 9 17.89 -0.19 7.38
N LEU A 10 17.83 -1.21 8.24
CA LEU A 10 17.16 -2.47 7.93
C LEU A 10 15.68 -2.27 7.62
N ILE A 11 14.96 -1.49 8.43
CA ILE A 11 13.55 -1.17 8.19
C ILE A 11 13.39 -0.39 6.88
N SER A 12 14.28 0.55 6.61
CA SER A 12 14.25 1.32 5.35
C SER A 12 14.45 0.42 4.13
N VAL A 13 15.36 -0.55 4.19
CA VAL A 13 15.57 -1.55 3.13
C VAL A 13 14.31 -2.39 2.92
N LEU A 14 13.63 -2.79 4.01
CA LEU A 14 12.38 -3.54 3.91
C LEU A 14 11.27 -2.75 3.20
N PHE A 15 11.09 -1.47 3.55
CA PHE A 15 10.12 -0.62 2.85
C PHE A 15 10.49 -0.36 1.38
N VAL A 16 11.75 -0.11 1.08
CA VAL A 16 12.22 0.06 -0.31
C VAL A 16 11.96 -1.22 -1.11
N GLY A 17 12.30 -2.38 -0.55
CA GLY A 17 12.01 -3.67 -1.17
C GLY A 17 10.51 -3.88 -1.42
N PHE A 18 9.68 -3.57 -0.42
CA PHE A 18 8.22 -3.60 -0.56
C PHE A 18 7.73 -2.73 -1.71
N PHE A 19 8.08 -1.44 -1.74
CA PHE A 19 7.63 -0.53 -2.80
C PHE A 19 8.11 -0.93 -4.17
N PHE A 20 9.31 -1.50 -4.27
CA PHE A 20 9.84 -1.99 -5.53
C PHE A 20 9.04 -3.20 -6.05
N LEU A 21 8.82 -4.19 -5.22
CA LEU A 21 8.14 -5.43 -5.60
C LEU A 21 6.63 -5.20 -5.78
N GLU A 22 5.99 -4.62 -4.80
CA GLU A 22 4.55 -4.39 -4.78
C GLU A 22 4.09 -3.34 -5.80
N GLY A 23 4.98 -2.43 -6.20
CA GLY A 23 4.72 -1.48 -7.28
C GLY A 23 4.37 -2.15 -8.61
N PHE A 24 5.01 -3.28 -8.95
CA PHE A 24 4.64 -4.11 -10.09
C PHE A 24 3.24 -4.70 -9.93
N ASP A 25 2.95 -5.23 -8.76
CA ASP A 25 1.69 -5.92 -8.49
C ASP A 25 0.52 -4.95 -8.53
N TYR A 26 0.67 -3.76 -7.94
CA TYR A 26 -0.32 -2.68 -8.05
C TYR A 26 -0.47 -2.21 -9.49
N GLY A 27 0.64 -2.04 -10.22
CA GLY A 27 0.64 -1.64 -11.63
C GLY A 27 -0.15 -2.62 -12.50
N VAL A 28 0.07 -3.92 -12.36
CA VAL A 28 -0.68 -4.97 -13.06
C VAL A 28 -2.15 -4.94 -12.67
N GLY A 29 -2.46 -4.84 -11.37
CA GLY A 29 -3.84 -4.80 -10.87
C GLY A 29 -4.63 -3.58 -11.40
N ILE A 30 -3.99 -2.42 -11.52
CA ILE A 30 -4.61 -1.19 -12.05
C ILE A 30 -4.79 -1.27 -13.58
N LEU A 31 -3.81 -1.77 -14.29
CA LEU A 31 -3.79 -1.70 -15.75
C LEU A 31 -4.56 -2.85 -16.43
N HIS A 32 -4.67 -4.02 -15.78
CA HIS A 32 -5.22 -5.22 -16.42
C HIS A 32 -6.63 -5.06 -17.01
N PRO A 33 -7.62 -4.41 -16.37
CA PRO A 33 -8.95 -4.24 -16.96
C PRO A 33 -8.95 -3.27 -18.12
N LEU A 34 -7.96 -2.37 -18.19
CA LEU A 34 -7.83 -1.35 -19.22
C LEU A 34 -7.07 -1.88 -20.45
N LEU A 35 -6.05 -2.71 -20.25
CA LEU A 35 -5.17 -3.20 -21.31
C LEU A 35 -5.80 -4.29 -22.18
N SER A 36 -6.77 -5.03 -21.67
CA SER A 36 -7.34 -6.15 -22.42
C SER A 36 -8.85 -6.28 -22.26
N LYS A 37 -9.52 -6.45 -23.41
CA LYS A 37 -10.95 -6.80 -23.50
C LYS A 37 -11.16 -8.32 -23.57
N ASP A 38 -10.12 -9.09 -23.91
CA ASP A 38 -10.18 -10.54 -24.03
C ASP A 38 -9.90 -11.21 -22.68
N ASP A 39 -10.78 -12.11 -22.26
CA ASP A 39 -10.67 -12.83 -20.97
C ASP A 39 -9.38 -13.67 -20.84
N LYS A 40 -8.92 -14.27 -21.95
CA LYS A 40 -7.65 -15.03 -21.93
C LYS A 40 -6.46 -14.11 -21.64
N LYS A 41 -6.42 -12.95 -22.27
CA LYS A 41 -5.35 -11.97 -22.05
C LYS A 41 -5.40 -11.41 -20.62
N ARG A 42 -6.59 -11.10 -20.11
CA ARG A 42 -6.77 -10.68 -18.70
C ARG A 42 -6.21 -11.74 -17.75
N ARG A 43 -6.55 -13.00 -17.97
CA ARG A 43 -6.04 -14.10 -17.16
C ARG A 43 -4.52 -14.24 -17.22
N VAL A 44 -3.92 -14.11 -18.39
CA VAL A 44 -2.45 -14.13 -18.53
C VAL A 44 -1.84 -12.98 -17.73
N THR A 45 -2.38 -11.76 -17.84
CA THR A 45 -1.89 -10.60 -17.10
C THR A 45 -1.98 -10.80 -15.58
N ILE A 46 -3.10 -11.31 -15.07
CA ILE A 46 -3.26 -11.58 -13.63
C ILE A 46 -2.26 -12.67 -13.17
N ASN A 47 -2.04 -13.70 -13.99
CA ASN A 47 -1.11 -14.79 -13.64
C ASN A 47 0.35 -14.33 -13.59
N THR A 48 0.71 -13.18 -14.16
CA THR A 48 2.09 -12.65 -14.03
C THR A 48 2.46 -12.27 -12.61
N ILE A 49 1.46 -11.95 -11.78
CA ILE A 49 1.67 -11.59 -10.38
C ILE A 49 1.05 -12.62 -9.41
N GLY A 50 0.08 -13.40 -9.87
CA GLY A 50 -0.74 -14.31 -9.06
C GLY A 50 0.02 -15.40 -8.32
N THR A 51 1.29 -15.64 -8.66
CA THR A 51 2.13 -16.69 -8.05
C THR A 51 3.03 -16.17 -6.93
N PHE A 52 3.19 -14.86 -6.77
CA PHE A 52 4.14 -14.29 -5.81
C PHE A 52 3.69 -12.99 -5.11
N TRP A 53 2.53 -12.44 -5.45
CA TRP A 53 2.02 -11.20 -4.85
C TRP A 53 1.94 -11.27 -3.31
N ASP A 54 1.56 -12.40 -2.74
CA ASP A 54 1.48 -12.63 -1.30
C ASP A 54 2.86 -12.62 -0.63
N GLY A 55 3.87 -13.16 -1.31
CA GLY A 55 5.26 -13.09 -0.87
C GLY A 55 5.81 -11.66 -0.86
N ASN A 56 5.36 -10.81 -1.78
CA ASN A 56 5.75 -9.41 -1.84
C ASN A 56 5.15 -8.61 -0.65
N GLU A 57 3.94 -8.92 -0.23
CA GLU A 57 3.30 -8.29 0.95
C GLU A 57 4.01 -8.63 2.28
N VAL A 58 4.74 -9.74 2.36
CA VAL A 58 5.52 -10.12 3.56
C VAL A 58 6.56 -9.06 3.92
N TRP A 59 7.08 -8.32 2.93
CA TRP A 59 8.07 -7.26 3.19
C TRP A 59 7.50 -6.14 4.08
N VAL A 60 6.28 -5.69 3.84
CA VAL A 60 5.66 -4.65 4.68
C VAL A 60 5.25 -5.18 6.04
N ILE A 61 4.82 -6.44 6.13
CA ILE A 61 4.51 -7.08 7.41
C ILE A 61 5.78 -7.17 8.27
N THR A 62 6.88 -7.60 7.65
CA THR A 62 8.20 -7.68 8.33
C THR A 62 8.69 -6.30 8.74
N ALA A 63 8.55 -5.28 7.88
CA ALA A 63 8.92 -3.91 8.20
C ALA A 63 8.12 -3.36 9.39
N GLY A 64 6.79 -3.60 9.41
CA GLY A 64 5.91 -3.21 10.52
C GLY A 64 6.29 -3.91 11.82
N GLY A 65 6.55 -5.21 11.80
CA GLY A 65 6.99 -5.98 12.96
C GLY A 65 8.36 -5.53 13.49
N ALA A 66 9.31 -5.27 12.59
CA ALA A 66 10.63 -4.75 12.94
C ALA A 66 10.54 -3.34 13.55
N MET A 67 9.68 -2.48 12.98
CA MET A 67 9.43 -1.13 13.51
C MET A 67 8.78 -1.18 14.90
N PHE A 68 7.82 -2.07 15.11
CA PHE A 68 7.21 -2.29 16.42
C PHE A 68 8.24 -2.71 17.47
N ALA A 69 9.15 -3.63 17.13
CA ALA A 69 10.15 -4.16 18.05
C ALA A 69 11.27 -3.15 18.33
N ALA A 70 11.78 -2.44 17.31
CA ALA A 70 12.93 -1.56 17.44
C ALA A 70 12.54 -0.12 17.83
N PHE A 71 11.38 0.37 17.39
CA PHE A 71 10.91 1.75 17.59
C PHE A 71 9.43 1.81 17.99
N PRO A 72 9.05 1.30 19.17
CA PRO A 72 7.64 1.17 19.55
C PRO A 72 6.88 2.51 19.60
N HIS A 73 7.53 3.61 20.02
CA HIS A 73 6.90 4.93 20.02
C HIS A 73 6.61 5.43 18.59
N TRP A 74 7.55 5.27 17.67
CA TRP A 74 7.34 5.62 16.27
C TRP A 74 6.21 4.78 15.66
N TYR A 75 6.22 3.46 15.90
CA TYR A 75 5.14 2.58 15.47
C TYR A 75 3.78 3.06 15.99
N ALA A 76 3.66 3.33 17.29
CA ALA A 76 2.41 3.76 17.91
C ALA A 76 1.89 5.08 17.32
N THR A 77 2.76 6.09 17.17
CA THR A 77 2.41 7.38 16.59
C THR A 77 1.94 7.27 15.15
N LEU A 78 2.67 6.50 14.34
CA LEU A 78 2.32 6.29 12.94
C LEU A 78 1.00 5.54 12.79
N PHE A 79 0.82 4.44 13.49
CA PHE A 79 -0.41 3.65 13.40
C PHE A 79 -1.62 4.36 13.97
N SER A 80 -1.49 5.16 15.01
CA SER A 80 -2.60 5.98 15.53
C SER A 80 -2.95 7.12 14.57
N GLY A 81 -1.95 7.80 14.02
CA GLY A 81 -2.17 8.93 13.11
C GLY A 81 -2.75 8.53 11.74
N PHE A 82 -2.30 7.39 11.21
CA PHE A 82 -2.75 6.88 9.92
C PHE A 82 -3.83 5.79 10.04
N TYR A 83 -4.44 5.61 11.22
CA TYR A 83 -5.34 4.49 11.52
C TYR A 83 -6.41 4.28 10.44
N ILE A 84 -7.17 5.32 10.08
CA ILE A 84 -8.24 5.21 9.08
C ILE A 84 -7.66 4.87 7.70
N ALA A 85 -6.56 5.52 7.30
CA ALA A 85 -5.91 5.23 6.03
C ALA A 85 -5.42 3.78 5.96
N LEU A 86 -4.80 3.28 7.04
CA LEU A 86 -4.33 1.90 7.14
C LEU A 86 -5.49 0.89 7.13
N MET A 87 -6.62 1.21 7.75
CA MET A 87 -7.82 0.34 7.69
C MET A 87 -8.38 0.27 6.27
N ILE A 88 -8.48 1.39 5.55
CA ILE A 88 -8.93 1.41 4.16
C ILE A 88 -7.94 0.66 3.26
N LEU A 89 -6.64 0.85 3.48
CA LEU A 89 -5.58 0.14 2.79
C LEU A 89 -5.71 -1.38 2.99
N LEU A 90 -5.90 -1.83 4.22
CA LEU A 90 -6.09 -3.24 4.54
C LEU A 90 -7.32 -3.83 3.85
N VAL A 91 -8.46 -3.11 3.85
CA VAL A 91 -9.65 -3.55 3.11
C VAL A 91 -9.34 -3.67 1.62
N GLY A 92 -8.59 -2.72 1.04
CA GLY A 92 -8.13 -2.79 -0.35
C GLY A 92 -7.31 -4.06 -0.63
N LEU A 93 -6.33 -4.36 0.22
CA LEU A 93 -5.49 -5.57 0.10
C LEU A 93 -6.31 -6.86 0.22
N ILE A 94 -7.27 -6.92 1.15
CA ILE A 94 -8.19 -8.07 1.30
C ILE A 94 -9.01 -8.26 0.02
N VAL A 95 -9.62 -7.20 -0.51
CA VAL A 95 -10.41 -7.25 -1.75
C VAL A 95 -9.55 -7.71 -2.92
N ARG A 96 -8.31 -7.21 -3.00
CA ARG A 96 -7.34 -7.62 -4.02
C ARG A 96 -7.01 -9.11 -3.90
N GLY A 97 -6.63 -9.59 -2.72
CA GLY A 97 -6.29 -11.00 -2.48
C GLY A 97 -7.45 -11.95 -2.81
N VAL A 98 -8.66 -11.61 -2.36
CA VAL A 98 -9.88 -12.37 -2.68
C VAL A 98 -10.14 -12.40 -4.20
N SER A 99 -9.83 -11.33 -4.92
CA SER A 99 -10.08 -11.23 -6.37
C SER A 99 -9.30 -12.27 -7.17
N PHE A 100 -8.06 -12.59 -6.79
CA PHE A 100 -7.25 -13.62 -7.46
C PHE A 100 -7.94 -14.99 -7.42
N GLU A 101 -8.51 -15.36 -6.28
CA GLU A 101 -9.14 -16.65 -6.08
C GLU A 101 -10.56 -16.71 -6.66
N PHE A 102 -11.37 -15.67 -6.40
CA PHE A 102 -12.81 -15.70 -6.70
C PHE A 102 -13.12 -15.48 -8.17
N ARG A 103 -12.28 -14.75 -8.91
CA ARG A 103 -12.48 -14.52 -10.35
C ARG A 103 -12.72 -15.79 -11.15
N SER A 104 -12.05 -16.89 -10.78
CA SER A 104 -12.10 -18.17 -11.49
C SER A 104 -13.20 -19.12 -11.02
N LYS A 105 -13.93 -18.79 -9.93
CA LYS A 105 -14.95 -19.67 -9.34
C LYS A 105 -16.23 -19.78 -10.18
N ASP A 106 -16.52 -18.76 -10.99
CA ASP A 106 -17.69 -18.78 -11.90
C ASP A 106 -17.28 -18.47 -13.33
N LYS A 107 -17.98 -19.10 -14.30
CA LYS A 107 -17.78 -18.89 -15.74
C LYS A 107 -18.53 -17.67 -16.28
N SER A 108 -19.42 -17.08 -15.48
CA SER A 108 -20.22 -15.91 -15.87
C SER A 108 -19.33 -14.71 -16.22
N PRO A 109 -19.52 -14.08 -17.40
CA PRO A 109 -18.77 -12.88 -17.77
C PRO A 109 -18.98 -11.71 -16.79
N ARG A 110 -20.19 -11.61 -16.19
CA ARG A 110 -20.50 -10.57 -15.19
C ARG A 110 -19.69 -10.77 -13.92
N TRP A 111 -19.58 -12.03 -13.45
CA TRP A 111 -18.78 -12.39 -12.29
C TRP A 111 -17.30 -12.04 -12.49
N ARG A 112 -16.73 -12.46 -13.62
CA ARG A 112 -15.32 -12.18 -13.95
C ARG A 112 -15.04 -10.69 -14.04
N ASN A 113 -15.94 -9.94 -14.69
CA ASN A 113 -15.80 -8.49 -14.79
C ASN A 113 -15.91 -7.78 -13.43
N LEU A 114 -16.77 -8.27 -12.52
CA LEU A 114 -16.85 -7.76 -11.15
C LEU A 114 -15.50 -7.90 -10.46
N TRP A 115 -14.90 -9.09 -10.50
CA TRP A 115 -13.62 -9.33 -9.82
C TRP A 115 -12.43 -8.66 -10.52
N ASP A 116 -12.49 -8.42 -11.80
CA ASP A 116 -11.52 -7.58 -12.51
C ASP A 116 -11.54 -6.15 -11.98
N TRP A 117 -12.72 -5.59 -11.73
CA TRP A 117 -12.85 -4.25 -11.12
C TRP A 117 -12.51 -4.25 -9.63
N MET A 118 -12.81 -5.32 -8.90
CA MET A 118 -12.39 -5.46 -7.51
C MET A 118 -10.87 -5.51 -7.39
N LEU A 119 -10.19 -6.23 -8.30
CA LEU A 119 -8.73 -6.23 -8.37
C LEU A 119 -8.16 -4.84 -8.67
N PHE A 120 -8.78 -4.10 -9.60
CA PHE A 120 -8.41 -2.72 -9.89
C PHE A 120 -8.53 -1.82 -8.64
N VAL A 121 -9.70 -1.82 -8.00
CA VAL A 121 -9.95 -1.00 -6.81
C VAL A 121 -9.03 -1.40 -5.65
N GLY A 122 -8.87 -2.71 -5.43
CA GLY A 122 -8.01 -3.28 -4.40
C GLY A 122 -6.51 -3.04 -4.63
N SER A 123 -6.10 -2.66 -5.85
CA SER A 123 -4.73 -2.24 -6.16
C SER A 123 -4.57 -0.72 -6.15
N ALA A 124 -5.54 0.02 -6.68
CA ALA A 124 -5.48 1.48 -6.78
C ALA A 124 -5.57 2.18 -5.42
N ILE A 125 -6.43 1.70 -4.52
CA ILE A 125 -6.58 2.27 -3.18
C ILE A 125 -5.29 2.13 -2.36
N PRO A 126 -4.67 0.94 -2.19
CA PRO A 126 -3.41 0.81 -1.49
C PRO A 126 -2.28 1.62 -2.12
N ALA A 127 -2.16 1.61 -3.46
CA ALA A 127 -1.12 2.39 -4.15
C ALA A 127 -1.25 3.90 -3.85
N LEU A 128 -2.48 4.44 -3.90
CA LEU A 128 -2.73 5.83 -3.56
C LEU A 128 -2.42 6.13 -2.09
N LEU A 129 -2.89 5.28 -1.17
CA LEU A 129 -2.70 5.51 0.27
C LEU A 129 -1.25 5.38 0.71
N TRP A 130 -0.47 4.48 0.11
CA TRP A 130 0.98 4.43 0.32
C TRP A 130 1.66 5.70 -0.18
N GLY A 131 1.27 6.21 -1.35
CA GLY A 131 1.77 7.49 -1.85
C GLY A 131 1.46 8.64 -0.91
N VAL A 132 0.22 8.72 -0.41
CA VAL A 132 -0.21 9.71 0.60
C VAL A 132 0.59 9.57 1.89
N ALA A 133 0.81 8.35 2.38
CA ALA A 133 1.58 8.10 3.60
C ALA A 133 3.03 8.59 3.46
N VAL A 134 3.72 8.19 2.38
CA VAL A 134 5.12 8.61 2.13
C VAL A 134 5.22 10.12 1.95
N ALA A 135 4.31 10.75 1.20
CA ALA A 135 4.32 12.20 1.01
C ALA A 135 4.12 12.96 2.33
N ASN A 136 3.23 12.49 3.22
CA ASN A 136 3.05 13.10 4.54
C ASN A 136 4.26 12.88 5.46
N LEU A 137 4.94 11.73 5.39
CA LEU A 137 6.18 11.50 6.13
C LEU A 137 7.30 12.47 5.68
N ILE A 138 7.42 12.71 4.37
CA ILE A 138 8.39 13.66 3.83
C ILE A 138 8.05 15.10 4.22
N ARG A 139 6.78 15.47 4.16
CA ARG A 139 6.29 16.80 4.54
C ARG A 139 6.42 17.07 6.04
N GLY A 140 6.37 16.03 6.84
CA GLY A 140 6.18 16.08 8.28
C GLY A 140 4.69 16.06 8.67
N VAL A 141 4.39 15.33 9.73
CA VAL A 141 3.05 15.24 10.31
C VAL A 141 3.01 15.98 11.66
N PRO A 142 1.89 16.63 12.02
CA PRO A 142 1.79 17.33 13.29
C PRO A 142 1.76 16.31 14.44
N ILE A 143 2.78 16.38 15.31
CA ILE A 143 2.95 15.53 16.49
C ILE A 143 3.10 16.42 17.71
N ASP A 144 2.40 16.10 18.80
CA ASP A 144 2.51 16.82 20.06
C ASP A 144 3.75 16.40 20.88
N GLU A 145 3.98 17.08 22.02
CA GLU A 145 5.10 16.78 22.93
C GLU A 145 5.03 15.36 23.51
N ASN A 146 3.86 14.72 23.52
CA ASN A 146 3.63 13.36 23.99
C ASN A 146 3.74 12.31 22.88
N MET A 147 4.26 12.70 21.71
CA MET A 147 4.40 11.83 20.52
C MET A 147 3.07 11.36 19.93
N ASN A 148 1.95 12.07 20.19
CA ASN A 148 0.66 11.77 19.59
C ASN A 148 0.44 12.58 18.31
N TYR A 149 -0.18 11.96 17.32
CA TYR A 149 -0.64 12.66 16.13
C TYR A 149 -1.84 13.56 16.45
N VAL A 150 -1.73 14.87 16.14
CA VAL A 150 -2.75 15.89 16.43
C VAL A 150 -3.59 16.26 15.21
N GLY A 151 -3.37 15.63 14.07
CA GLY A 151 -4.13 15.86 12.84
C GLY A 151 -5.35 14.94 12.71
N GLY A 152 -6.26 15.30 11.79
CA GLY A 152 -7.36 14.43 11.36
C GLY A 152 -7.02 13.67 10.07
N PHE A 153 -7.84 12.67 9.72
CA PHE A 153 -7.70 11.91 8.48
C PHE A 153 -7.62 12.80 7.23
N PHE A 154 -8.45 13.84 7.15
CA PHE A 154 -8.47 14.77 6.01
C PHE A 154 -7.20 15.62 5.90
N ASN A 155 -6.45 15.80 6.98
CA ASN A 155 -5.16 16.48 6.92
C ASN A 155 -4.11 15.68 6.15
N LEU A 156 -4.27 14.36 6.07
CA LEU A 156 -3.41 13.48 5.29
C LEU A 156 -3.69 13.61 3.78
N LEU A 157 -4.93 13.94 3.39
CA LEU A 157 -5.35 14.13 2.00
C LEU A 157 -5.13 15.58 1.53
N ASN A 158 -3.99 16.16 1.87
CA ASN A 158 -3.65 17.51 1.45
C ASN A 158 -3.16 17.55 -0.01
N PRO A 159 -3.17 18.73 -0.68
CA PRO A 159 -2.76 18.85 -2.08
C PRO A 159 -1.32 18.36 -2.35
N TYR A 160 -0.41 18.52 -1.39
CA TYR A 160 0.95 18.03 -1.51
C TYR A 160 0.99 16.47 -1.59
N ALA A 161 0.21 15.81 -0.73
CA ALA A 161 0.13 14.36 -0.71
C ALA A 161 -0.57 13.79 -1.97
N LEU A 162 -1.55 14.53 -2.52
CA LEU A 162 -2.31 14.09 -3.69
C LEU A 162 -1.59 14.39 -5.02
N LEU A 163 -0.83 15.48 -5.10
CA LEU A 163 -0.21 15.96 -6.34
C LEU A 163 1.33 15.86 -6.33
N GLY A 164 1.94 15.47 -5.21
CA GLY A 164 3.40 15.42 -5.08
C GLY A 164 4.07 16.79 -5.26
N ASP A 165 3.43 17.86 -4.79
CA ASP A 165 3.91 19.23 -5.00
C ASP A 165 5.28 19.47 -4.37
N ARG A 166 6.24 19.92 -5.19
CA ARG A 166 7.65 20.17 -4.85
C ARG A 166 7.87 21.51 -4.12
N LYS A 167 6.86 22.22 -3.72
CA LYS A 167 6.97 23.54 -3.11
C LYS A 167 6.93 23.49 -1.60
N SER A 168 7.94 22.96 -0.96
CA SER A 168 8.30 23.38 0.39
C SER A 168 9.61 22.72 0.84
N VAL A 169 10.70 23.21 0.28
CA VAL A 169 11.99 23.16 0.95
C VAL A 169 12.50 24.59 0.96
N VAL A 170 12.14 25.33 1.97
CA VAL A 170 12.88 26.46 2.50
C VAL A 170 12.86 26.32 4.01
#